data_90b84bd0c4a7ed438ae9e5b643fe143a
#
_entry.id   90b84bd0c4a7ed438ae9e5b643fe143a
#
_cell.length_a   1.000
_cell.length_b   1.000
_cell.length_c   1.000
_cell.angle_alpha   90.00
_cell.angle_beta   90.00
_cell.angle_gamma   90.00
#
_symmetry.space_group_name_H-M   'P 1'
#
loop_
_entity.id
_entity.type
_entity.pdbx_description
1 polymer ?
#
loop_
_entity_poly.entity_id
_entity_poly.type
_entity_poly.pdbx_seq_one_letter_code
_entity_poly.pdbx_strand_id
1 'polypeptide(L)'
;MAKKKKAARGVKKARATKRPKAAAKARTATPRAANPLPDPLLLPVKGATHRTVGHVKLDVGRAGQARVKRMVYPVGFRWSVDMKPKVGTDLCMHAHVGFLAHGEIHIEYPDGCVIEHKAPHVIAIEPGHDGWVVGKEPVVMIEFDFEGDTVARLGMPDAHRH
;
A
#
# COMPACT_ATOMS: atom_id res chain seq x y z
N MET A 1 68.11 -72.21 -8.12
CA MET A 1 67.20 -73.35 -8.34
C MET A 1 65.85 -72.84 -8.77
N ALA A 2 65.61 -72.86 -9.98
CA ALA A 2 64.74 -73.58 -10.91
C ALA A 2 63.34 -73.92 -10.37
N LYS A 3 62.30 -73.38 -11.05
CA LYS A 3 61.35 -74.09 -11.88
C LYS A 3 60.06 -73.32 -12.09
N LYS A 4 59.78 -73.01 -13.29
CA LYS A 4 58.86 -73.51 -14.31
C LYS A 4 57.40 -72.99 -14.18
N LYS A 5 57.10 -72.19 -15.21
CA LYS A 5 55.98 -72.18 -16.18
C LYS A 5 54.70 -72.95 -15.81
N LYS A 6 53.57 -72.22 -16.00
CA LYS A 6 52.52 -72.71 -16.94
C LYS A 6 51.58 -71.56 -17.34
N ALA A 7 51.39 -71.46 -18.64
CA ALA A 7 50.42 -70.63 -19.25
C ALA A 7 49.03 -71.32 -19.29
N ALA A 8 47.97 -70.52 -19.23
CA ALA A 8 46.64 -70.97 -19.65
C ALA A 8 45.89 -69.80 -20.33
N ARG A 9 45.46 -70.09 -21.52
CA ARG A 9 44.66 -69.34 -22.52
C ARG A 9 43.35 -68.81 -21.92
N GLY A 10 42.97 -67.61 -22.10
CA GLY A 10 42.05 -66.99 -23.04
C GLY A 10 40.60 -67.48 -23.04
N VAL A 11 39.69 -66.64 -22.65
CA VAL A 11 38.35 -66.55 -23.24
C VAL A 11 37.92 -65.11 -23.28
N LYS A 12 37.75 -64.57 -24.46
CA LYS A 12 37.17 -63.27 -24.74
C LYS A 12 35.66 -63.35 -24.49
N LYS A 13 35.16 -62.69 -23.44
CA LYS A 13 33.71 -62.42 -23.28
C LYS A 13 33.38 -61.09 -23.90
N ALA A 14 32.46 -61.11 -24.84
CA ALA A 14 31.91 -59.96 -25.53
C ALA A 14 31.24 -58.99 -24.54
N ARG A 15 31.62 -57.74 -24.59
CA ARG A 15 31.09 -56.65 -23.81
C ARG A 15 29.82 -56.09 -24.47
N ALA A 16 28.67 -56.43 -23.91
CA ALA A 16 27.40 -55.85 -24.33
C ALA A 16 27.36 -54.35 -23.93
N THR A 17 27.34 -53.49 -24.89
CA THR A 17 27.17 -52.04 -24.70
C THR A 17 25.72 -51.75 -24.32
N LYS A 18 25.46 -51.42 -23.07
CA LYS A 18 24.19 -50.87 -22.64
C LYS A 18 24.08 -49.42 -23.11
N ARG A 19 23.13 -49.17 -23.99
CA ARG A 19 22.69 -47.84 -24.43
C ARG A 19 22.17 -47.06 -23.21
N PRO A 20 22.61 -45.81 -22.93
CA PRO A 20 22.04 -45.01 -21.86
C PRO A 20 20.60 -44.59 -22.24
N LYS A 21 19.62 -44.90 -21.38
CA LYS A 21 18.27 -44.36 -21.43
C LYS A 21 18.37 -42.85 -21.19
N ALA A 22 17.98 -42.06 -22.20
CA ALA A 22 17.81 -40.61 -22.06
C ALA A 22 16.76 -40.38 -20.94
N ALA A 23 17.19 -39.81 -19.82
CA ALA A 23 16.30 -39.29 -18.78
C ALA A 23 15.57 -38.09 -19.35
N ALA A 24 14.26 -38.20 -19.57
CA ALA A 24 13.39 -37.08 -19.89
C ALA A 24 13.43 -36.09 -18.71
N LYS A 25 14.05 -34.94 -18.91
CA LYS A 25 13.97 -33.82 -17.98
C LYS A 25 12.50 -33.42 -17.82
N ALA A 26 11.91 -33.72 -16.69
CA ALA A 26 10.62 -33.18 -16.30
C ALA A 26 10.75 -31.64 -16.28
N ARG A 27 10.08 -30.99 -17.21
CA ARG A 27 9.92 -29.52 -17.20
C ARG A 27 9.02 -29.20 -16.00
N THR A 28 9.62 -28.78 -14.91
CA THR A 28 8.88 -28.16 -13.82
C THR A 28 8.19 -26.90 -14.38
N ALA A 29 6.87 -26.96 -14.53
CA ALA A 29 6.08 -25.81 -14.88
C ALA A 29 6.25 -24.78 -13.77
N THR A 30 6.83 -23.64 -14.10
CA THR A 30 6.88 -22.48 -13.20
C THR A 30 5.44 -22.11 -12.84
N PRO A 31 5.07 -22.00 -11.56
CA PRO A 31 3.75 -21.57 -11.18
C PRO A 31 3.48 -20.20 -11.84
N ARG A 32 2.42 -20.10 -12.63
CA ARG A 32 1.96 -18.83 -13.18
C ARG A 32 1.65 -17.92 -11.98
N ALA A 33 2.39 -16.84 -11.85
CA ALA A 33 2.16 -15.84 -10.80
C ALA A 33 0.67 -15.47 -10.83
N ALA A 34 -0.04 -15.75 -9.74
CA ALA A 34 -1.41 -15.28 -9.60
C ALA A 34 -1.38 -13.75 -9.65
N ASN A 35 -2.31 -13.14 -10.40
CA ASN A 35 -2.47 -11.69 -10.36
C ASN A 35 -2.65 -11.29 -8.90
N PRO A 36 -1.91 -10.30 -8.38
CA PRO A 36 -2.08 -9.84 -7.03
C PRO A 36 -3.55 -9.44 -6.82
N LEU A 37 -4.14 -9.89 -5.71
CA LEU A 37 -5.47 -9.45 -5.34
C LEU A 37 -5.48 -7.92 -5.19
N PRO A 38 -6.58 -7.26 -5.53
CA PRO A 38 -6.69 -5.82 -5.34
C PRO A 38 -6.46 -5.47 -3.87
N ASP A 39 -5.75 -4.38 -3.60
CA ASP A 39 -5.48 -3.93 -2.24
C ASP A 39 -6.80 -3.65 -1.51
N PRO A 40 -7.09 -4.35 -0.39
CA PRO A 40 -8.32 -4.18 0.37
C PRO A 40 -8.54 -2.74 0.85
N LEU A 41 -7.47 -1.98 1.06
CA LEU A 41 -7.52 -0.57 1.47
C LEU A 41 -8.09 0.34 0.37
N LEU A 42 -8.01 -0.08 -0.89
CA LEU A 42 -8.52 0.69 -2.04
C LEU A 42 -9.95 0.28 -2.44
N LEU A 43 -10.47 -0.82 -1.90
CA LEU A 43 -11.84 -1.27 -2.17
C LEU A 43 -12.86 -0.47 -1.34
N PRO A 44 -14.10 -0.27 -1.83
CA PRO A 44 -15.16 0.36 -1.06
C PRO A 44 -15.43 -0.34 0.28
N VAL A 45 -15.56 0.44 1.34
CA VAL A 45 -15.81 -0.10 2.70
C VAL A 45 -17.25 -0.58 2.82
N LYS A 46 -17.44 -1.84 3.16
CA LYS A 46 -18.77 -2.44 3.33
C LYS A 46 -19.52 -1.75 4.48
N GLY A 47 -20.78 -1.36 4.24
CA GLY A 47 -21.63 -0.72 5.23
C GLY A 47 -21.44 0.80 5.35
N ALA A 48 -20.52 1.38 4.58
CA ALA A 48 -20.34 2.83 4.52
C ALA A 48 -21.20 3.47 3.41
N THR A 49 -21.46 4.76 3.55
CA THR A 49 -21.97 5.60 2.47
C THR A 49 -20.79 6.05 1.60
N HIS A 50 -20.88 5.77 0.29
CA HIS A 50 -19.83 6.11 -0.66
C HIS A 50 -20.10 7.46 -1.31
N ARG A 51 -19.09 8.32 -1.35
CA ARG A 51 -19.11 9.65 -1.99
C ARG A 51 -17.82 9.89 -2.76
N THR A 52 -17.89 10.81 -3.72
CA THR A 52 -16.71 11.36 -4.39
C THR A 52 -16.81 12.89 -4.35
N VAL A 53 -15.77 13.54 -3.87
CA VAL A 53 -15.66 14.99 -3.86
C VAL A 53 -14.39 15.37 -4.61
N GLY A 54 -14.53 16.11 -5.72
CA GLY A 54 -13.42 16.25 -6.66
C GLY A 54 -12.97 14.87 -7.15
N HIS A 55 -11.71 14.55 -6.94
CA HIS A 55 -11.13 13.23 -7.26
C HIS A 55 -10.96 12.32 -6.03
N VAL A 56 -11.35 12.80 -4.84
CA VAL A 56 -11.22 12.06 -3.58
C VAL A 56 -12.42 11.15 -3.38
N LYS A 57 -12.15 9.87 -3.15
CA LYS A 57 -13.20 8.89 -2.77
C LYS A 57 -13.34 8.87 -1.26
N LEU A 58 -14.57 8.95 -0.78
CA LEU A 58 -14.91 8.92 0.64
C LEU A 58 -15.89 7.79 0.92
N ASP A 59 -15.57 7.00 1.92
CA ASP A 59 -16.50 6.07 2.56
C ASP A 59 -16.75 6.57 3.98
N VAL A 60 -18.01 6.77 4.33
CA VAL A 60 -18.40 7.35 5.61
C VAL A 60 -19.35 6.41 6.33
N GLY A 61 -18.96 5.97 7.52
CA GLY A 61 -19.79 5.23 8.47
C GLY A 61 -20.04 6.02 9.73
N ARG A 62 -21.20 5.81 10.38
CA ARG A 62 -21.47 6.38 11.70
C ARG A 62 -21.03 5.42 12.81
N ALA A 63 -20.41 5.95 13.87
CA ALA A 63 -19.98 5.23 15.05
C ALA A 63 -20.47 6.02 16.29
N GLY A 64 -21.74 5.81 16.67
CA GLY A 64 -22.41 6.65 17.68
C GLY A 64 -22.52 8.10 17.18
N GLN A 65 -21.96 9.05 17.95
CA GLN A 65 -21.92 10.47 17.55
C GLN A 65 -20.76 10.80 16.61
N ALA A 66 -19.77 9.91 16.52
CA ALA A 66 -18.64 10.07 15.63
C ALA A 66 -18.92 9.51 14.23
N ARG A 67 -18.08 9.91 13.28
CA ARG A 67 -17.98 9.28 11.97
C ARG A 67 -16.62 8.59 11.84
N VAL A 68 -16.62 7.43 11.18
CA VAL A 68 -15.41 6.81 10.66
C VAL A 68 -15.39 7.05 9.18
N LYS A 69 -14.31 7.64 8.69
CA LYS A 69 -14.13 7.93 7.27
C LYS A 69 -12.91 7.18 6.74
N ARG A 70 -13.03 6.62 5.55
CA ARG A 70 -11.88 6.26 4.74
C ARG A 70 -11.84 7.21 3.55
N MET A 71 -10.74 7.89 3.37
CA MET A 71 -10.47 8.75 2.22
C MET A 71 -9.38 8.15 1.36
N VAL A 72 -9.59 8.16 0.04
CA VAL A 72 -8.59 7.76 -0.94
C VAL A 72 -8.29 8.97 -1.81
N TYR A 73 -7.09 9.49 -1.65
CA TYR A 73 -6.56 10.58 -2.46
C TYR A 73 -5.77 10.00 -3.63
N PRO A 74 -6.08 10.35 -4.88
CA PRO A 74 -5.37 9.81 -6.04
C PRO A 74 -3.95 10.38 -6.14
N VAL A 75 -3.12 9.69 -6.92
CA VAL A 75 -1.81 10.22 -7.33
C VAL A 75 -1.99 11.58 -8.01
N GLY A 76 -1.14 12.54 -7.65
CA GLY A 76 -1.17 13.90 -8.17
C GLY A 76 -2.21 14.81 -7.51
N PHE A 77 -2.94 14.31 -6.49
CA PHE A 77 -3.85 15.14 -5.70
C PHE A 77 -3.11 16.29 -5.03
N ARG A 78 -3.70 17.49 -5.08
CA ARG A 78 -3.37 18.64 -4.23
C ARG A 78 -4.64 19.33 -3.80
N TRP A 79 -4.80 19.61 -2.50
CA TRP A 79 -6.03 20.14 -1.93
C TRP A 79 -6.40 21.50 -2.55
N SER A 80 -5.44 22.42 -2.69
CA SER A 80 -5.64 23.74 -3.28
C SER A 80 -6.10 23.70 -4.75
N VAL A 81 -5.83 22.60 -5.46
CA VAL A 81 -6.24 22.39 -6.86
C VAL A 81 -7.56 21.64 -6.96
N ASP A 82 -7.69 20.54 -6.22
CA ASP A 82 -8.81 19.59 -6.38
C ASP A 82 -10.01 19.92 -5.50
N MET A 83 -9.77 20.44 -4.28
CA MET A 83 -10.80 20.62 -3.25
C MET A 83 -11.21 22.08 -3.07
N LYS A 84 -10.27 23.02 -3.07
CA LYS A 84 -10.54 24.45 -2.91
C LYS A 84 -11.69 24.96 -3.79
N PRO A 85 -11.75 24.63 -5.10
CA PRO A 85 -12.85 25.07 -5.97
C PRO A 85 -14.22 24.48 -5.62
N LYS A 86 -14.24 23.39 -4.82
CA LYS A 86 -15.46 22.67 -4.40
C LYS A 86 -15.93 23.09 -3.01
N VAL A 87 -14.96 23.40 -2.14
CA VAL A 87 -15.22 23.70 -0.72
C VAL A 87 -15.40 25.21 -0.51
N GLY A 88 -14.68 26.06 -1.30
CA GLY A 88 -14.80 27.51 -1.24
C GLY A 88 -13.99 28.19 -0.13
N THR A 89 -13.08 27.47 0.52
CA THR A 89 -12.11 28.02 1.47
C THR A 89 -10.72 28.07 0.85
N ASP A 90 -9.84 28.95 1.34
CA ASP A 90 -8.47 29.06 0.82
C ASP A 90 -7.60 27.85 1.22
N LEU A 91 -7.88 27.28 2.37
CA LEU A 91 -7.18 26.15 2.95
C LEU A 91 -8.17 25.09 3.44
N CYS A 92 -7.70 23.87 3.67
CA CYS A 92 -8.47 22.83 4.32
C CYS A 92 -8.70 23.20 5.79
N MET A 93 -9.95 23.52 6.14
CA MET A 93 -10.35 23.86 7.52
C MET A 93 -10.82 22.65 8.31
N HIS A 94 -10.60 21.44 7.79
CA HIS A 94 -10.94 20.19 8.47
C HIS A 94 -9.76 19.70 9.30
N ALA A 95 -10.03 19.30 10.56
CA ALA A 95 -9.05 18.57 11.35
C ALA A 95 -9.05 17.10 10.96
N HIS A 96 -7.89 16.51 10.73
CA HIS A 96 -7.75 15.10 10.40
C HIS A 96 -7.13 14.35 11.56
N VAL A 97 -7.88 13.45 12.18
CA VAL A 97 -7.41 12.60 13.27
C VAL A 97 -7.65 11.15 12.92
N GLY A 98 -6.60 10.35 12.91
CA GLY A 98 -6.74 8.96 12.54
C GLY A 98 -5.44 8.29 12.16
N PHE A 99 -5.48 7.56 11.06
CA PHE A 99 -4.40 6.68 10.64
C PHE A 99 -4.17 6.78 9.14
N LEU A 100 -2.96 7.15 8.75
CA LEU A 100 -2.49 7.05 7.38
C LEU A 100 -2.13 5.58 7.10
N ALA A 101 -2.98 4.90 6.35
CA ALA A 101 -2.87 3.45 6.12
C ALA A 101 -2.02 3.11 4.89
N HIS A 102 -1.96 4.01 3.89
CA HIS A 102 -1.23 3.79 2.65
C HIS A 102 -0.74 5.10 2.03
N GLY A 103 0.41 5.06 1.36
CA GLY A 103 0.98 6.16 0.60
C GLY A 103 1.70 7.20 1.45
N GLU A 104 1.94 8.37 0.85
CA GLU A 104 2.66 9.49 1.46
C GLU A 104 1.97 10.80 1.10
N ILE A 105 1.73 11.66 2.09
CA ILE A 105 1.10 12.98 1.94
C ILE A 105 1.91 14.02 2.70
N HIS A 106 2.12 15.15 2.08
CA HIS A 106 2.71 16.32 2.74
C HIS A 106 1.61 17.32 3.06
N ILE A 107 1.73 17.96 4.20
CA ILE A 107 0.82 18.98 4.72
C ILE A 107 1.60 20.27 4.90
N GLU A 108 1.12 21.37 4.32
CA GLU A 108 1.74 22.69 4.37
C GLU A 108 0.84 23.69 5.08
N TYR A 109 1.37 24.39 6.05
CA TYR A 109 0.70 25.46 6.79
C TYR A 109 1.10 26.83 6.26
N PRO A 110 0.31 27.91 6.55
CA PRO A 110 0.56 29.26 6.04
C PRO A 110 1.90 29.88 6.43
N ASP A 111 2.49 29.42 7.52
CA ASP A 111 3.81 29.82 8.02
C ASP A 111 4.99 29.18 7.27
N GLY A 112 4.69 28.31 6.30
CA GLY A 112 5.66 27.56 5.50
C GLY A 112 6.13 26.26 6.17
N CYS A 113 5.57 25.88 7.32
CA CYS A 113 5.83 24.57 7.92
C CYS A 113 5.27 23.46 7.02
N VAL A 114 6.10 22.49 6.67
CA VAL A 114 5.71 21.30 5.93
C VAL A 114 5.93 20.09 6.80
N ILE A 115 4.87 19.30 6.99
CA ILE A 115 4.92 18.04 7.73
C ILE A 115 4.71 16.89 6.75
N GLU A 116 5.65 15.95 6.74
CA GLU A 116 5.62 14.75 5.91
C GLU A 116 5.00 13.59 6.68
N HIS A 117 3.94 13.00 6.13
CA HIS A 117 3.30 11.82 6.67
C HIS A 117 3.45 10.66 5.70
N LYS A 118 4.10 9.59 6.14
CA LYS A 118 4.29 8.36 5.37
C LYS A 118 3.69 7.17 6.10
N ALA A 119 2.90 6.39 5.39
CA ALA A 119 2.23 5.21 5.93
C ALA A 119 3.23 4.10 6.34
N PRO A 120 2.93 3.34 7.42
CA PRO A 120 1.82 3.51 8.36
C PRO A 120 2.10 4.60 9.41
N HIS A 121 1.16 5.51 9.66
CA HIS A 121 1.38 6.65 10.58
C HIS A 121 0.08 7.08 11.26
N VAL A 122 0.13 7.37 12.57
CA VAL A 122 -0.97 8.04 13.27
C VAL A 122 -0.91 9.52 12.97
N ILE A 123 -2.02 10.12 12.58
CA ILE A 123 -2.09 11.53 12.19
C ILE A 123 -3.00 12.32 13.12
N ALA A 124 -2.58 13.55 13.40
CA ALA A 124 -3.38 14.62 13.99
C ALA A 124 -2.98 15.91 13.26
N ILE A 125 -3.78 16.30 12.28
CA ILE A 125 -3.52 17.45 11.40
C ILE A 125 -4.51 18.53 11.75
N GLU A 126 -4.01 19.71 12.12
CA GLU A 126 -4.81 20.86 12.48
C GLU A 126 -5.47 21.49 11.25
N PRO A 127 -6.58 22.26 11.43
CA PRO A 127 -7.18 23.05 10.38
C PRO A 127 -6.23 24.11 9.80
N GLY A 128 -6.51 24.57 8.60
CA GLY A 128 -5.78 25.67 7.97
C GLY A 128 -4.54 25.24 7.19
N HIS A 129 -4.62 24.12 6.47
CA HIS A 129 -3.50 23.56 5.71
C HIS A 129 -3.85 23.35 4.22
N ASP A 130 -2.83 23.30 3.37
CA ASP A 130 -2.85 22.61 2.07
C ASP A 130 -2.26 21.20 2.25
N GLY A 131 -2.45 20.32 1.28
CA GLY A 131 -1.85 19.00 1.31
C GLY A 131 -1.79 18.37 -0.07
N TRP A 132 -0.77 17.56 -0.32
CA TRP A 132 -0.61 16.87 -1.60
C TRP A 132 -0.02 15.48 -1.45
N VAL A 133 -0.45 14.60 -2.36
CA VAL A 133 0.05 13.22 -2.46
C VAL A 133 1.44 13.21 -3.08
N VAL A 134 2.35 12.46 -2.48
CA VAL A 134 3.73 12.29 -2.94
C VAL A 134 3.91 10.89 -3.52
N GLY A 135 4.70 10.81 -4.59
CA GLY A 135 5.05 9.53 -5.22
C GLY A 135 4.04 9.03 -6.24
N LYS A 136 3.98 7.69 -6.39
CA LYS A 136 3.22 7.01 -7.46
C LYS A 136 2.06 6.15 -6.92
N GLU A 137 1.82 6.22 -5.62
CA GLU A 137 0.78 5.45 -4.94
C GLU A 137 -0.30 6.40 -4.41
N PRO A 138 -1.58 5.99 -4.41
CA PRO A 138 -2.63 6.76 -3.79
C PRO A 138 -2.43 6.81 -2.27
N VAL A 139 -2.99 7.81 -1.63
CA VAL A 139 -3.02 7.89 -0.17
C VAL A 139 -4.35 7.37 0.35
N VAL A 140 -4.29 6.49 1.36
CA VAL A 140 -5.46 6.04 2.12
C VAL A 140 -5.36 6.53 3.55
N MET A 141 -6.34 7.32 3.95
CA MET A 141 -6.47 7.90 5.28
C MET A 141 -7.76 7.38 5.93
N ILE A 142 -7.65 6.85 7.14
CA ILE A 142 -8.78 6.39 7.95
C ILE A 142 -8.90 7.35 9.12
N GLU A 143 -10.02 8.06 9.21
CA GLU A 143 -10.23 9.13 10.16
C GLU A 143 -11.43 8.91 11.06
N PHE A 144 -11.34 9.53 12.23
CA PHE A 144 -12.44 9.68 13.16
C PHE A 144 -12.75 11.17 13.31
N ASP A 145 -13.99 11.56 13.07
CA ASP A 145 -14.41 12.93 13.26
C ASP A 145 -15.79 13.05 13.92
N PHE A 146 -16.09 14.27 14.35
CA PHE A 146 -17.40 14.68 14.82
C PHE A 146 -17.86 15.81 13.92
N GLU A 147 -18.98 15.64 13.27
CA GLU A 147 -19.46 16.56 12.23
C GLU A 147 -19.52 18.02 12.72
N GLY A 148 -18.55 18.84 12.29
CA GLY A 148 -18.43 20.24 12.69
C GLY A 148 -17.84 20.50 14.08
N ASP A 149 -17.41 19.48 14.83
CA ASP A 149 -17.04 19.61 16.24
C ASP A 149 -15.77 18.83 16.65
N THR A 150 -15.00 18.38 15.66
CA THR A 150 -13.82 17.50 15.87
C THR A 150 -12.75 18.15 16.74
N VAL A 151 -12.42 19.40 16.46
CA VAL A 151 -11.38 20.15 17.18
C VAL A 151 -11.73 20.27 18.67
N ALA A 152 -12.95 20.73 18.97
CA ALA A 152 -13.41 20.92 20.36
C ALA A 152 -13.49 19.59 21.11
N ARG A 153 -14.06 18.54 20.50
CA ARG A 153 -14.24 17.25 21.18
C ARG A 153 -12.96 16.50 21.42
N LEU A 154 -11.96 16.66 20.57
CA LEU A 154 -10.67 16.00 20.70
C LEU A 154 -9.63 16.89 21.41
N GLY A 155 -9.98 18.12 21.78
CA GLY A 155 -9.07 19.06 22.44
C GLY A 155 -7.88 19.43 21.54
N MET A 156 -8.08 19.45 20.22
CA MET A 156 -7.03 19.83 19.29
C MET A 156 -6.86 21.35 19.21
N PRO A 157 -5.67 21.83 18.84
CA PRO A 157 -5.51 23.23 18.43
C PRO A 157 -6.44 23.56 17.26
N ASP A 158 -6.96 24.78 17.23
CA ASP A 158 -7.79 25.31 16.16
C ASP A 158 -6.98 25.76 14.94
N ALA A 159 -5.66 25.88 15.09
CA ALA A 159 -4.70 26.16 14.05
C ALA A 159 -3.32 25.60 14.45
N HIS A 160 -2.48 25.36 13.43
CA HIS A 160 -1.11 24.91 13.63
C HIS A 160 -0.29 25.97 14.40
N ARG A 161 0.48 25.51 15.39
CA ARG A 161 1.38 26.34 16.21
C ARG A 161 2.70 25.57 16.40
N HIS A 162 3.80 26.29 16.27
CA HIS A 162 5.15 25.79 16.59
C HIS A 162 5.41 25.82 18.09
#